data_ad196f73a7998e20cf7f4907b4d8907e
#
_entry.id   ad196f73a7998e20cf7f4907b4d8907e
#
_cell.length_a   1.000
_cell.length_b   1.000
_cell.length_c   1.000
_cell.angle_alpha   90.00
_cell.angle_beta   90.00
_cell.angle_gamma   90.00
#
_symmetry.space_group_name_H-M   'P 1'
#
loop_
_entity.id
_entity.type
_entity.pdbx_description
1 polymer ?
#
loop_
_entity_poly.entity_id
_entity_poly.type
_entity_poly.pdbx_seq_one_letter_code
_entity_poly.pdbx_strand_id
1 'polypeptide(L)' 'MRILILGNGKMGSFFSDLLSFNHEIAVFEKDLKRMRFIYNALRFSTMDQVKEFAPELVINCV' A
#
# COMPACT_ATOMS: atom_id res chain seq x y z
N MET A 1 11.08 7.14 2.82
CA MET A 1 10.12 7.62 1.79
C MET A 1 8.75 7.02 2.06
N ARG A 2 7.71 7.80 1.89
CA ARG A 2 6.33 7.29 1.99
C ARG A 2 5.88 6.83 0.62
N ILE A 3 5.55 5.56 0.50
CA ILE A 3 5.19 4.93 -0.78
C ILE A 3 3.78 4.38 -0.68
N LEU A 4 2.93 4.77 -1.62
CA LEU A 4 1.59 4.23 -1.74
C LEU A 4 1.55 3.21 -2.87
N ILE A 5 1.01 2.04 -2.56
CA ILE A 5 0.80 0.98 -3.55
C ILE A 5 -0.71 0.89 -3.82
N LEU A 6 -1.10 1.05 -5.07
CA LEU A 6 -2.49 0.91 -5.49
C LEU A 6 -2.75 -0.53 -5.90
N GLY A 7 -3.62 -1.19 -5.15
CA GLY A 7 -3.97 -2.59 -5.36
C GLY A 7 -3.08 -3.54 -4.59
N ASN A 8 -3.67 -4.61 -4.07
CA ASN A 8 -2.96 -5.61 -3.26
C ASN A 8 -3.06 -7.00 -3.88
N GLY A 9 -2.92 -7.07 -5.19
CA GLY A 9 -2.74 -8.34 -5.87
C GLY A 9 -1.34 -8.89 -5.64
N LYS A 10 -0.94 -9.90 -6.42
CA LYS A 10 0.38 -10.54 -6.26
C LYS A 10 1.54 -9.55 -6.35
N MET A 11 1.50 -8.64 -7.31
CA MET A 11 2.57 -7.64 -7.48
C MET A 11 2.56 -6.61 -6.35
N GLY A 12 1.38 -6.16 -5.93
CA GLY A 12 1.29 -5.21 -4.83
C GLY A 12 1.86 -5.77 -3.54
N SER A 13 1.52 -7.03 -3.21
CA SER A 13 2.06 -7.70 -2.03
C SER A 13 3.58 -7.86 -2.12
N PHE A 14 4.09 -8.22 -3.30
CA PHE A 14 5.52 -8.36 -3.52
C PHE A 14 6.25 -7.04 -3.26
N PHE A 15 5.74 -5.93 -3.80
CA PHE A 15 6.37 -4.63 -3.57
C PHE A 15 6.28 -4.19 -2.13
N SER A 16 5.15 -4.47 -1.45
CA SER A 16 5.03 -4.15 -0.02
C SER A 16 6.11 -4.84 0.79
N ASP A 17 6.29 -6.14 0.57
CA ASP A 17 7.30 -6.91 1.29
C ASP A 17 8.71 -6.42 1.00
N LEU A 18 9.00 -6.18 -0.28
CA LEU A 18 10.34 -5.78 -0.71
C LEU A 18 10.74 -4.42 -0.17
N LEU A 19 9.80 -3.46 -0.18
CA LEU A 19 10.11 -2.06 0.14
C LEU A 19 9.91 -1.71 1.61
N SER A 20 9.26 -2.55 2.39
CA SER A 20 8.91 -2.23 3.77
C SER A 20 10.11 -2.08 4.70
N PHE A 21 11.27 -2.61 4.35
CA PHE A 21 12.45 -2.52 5.18
C PHE A 21 12.99 -1.10 5.33
N ASN A 22 12.89 -0.30 4.27
CA ASN A 22 13.54 1.02 4.23
C ASN A 22 12.56 2.17 4.01
N HIS A 23 11.27 1.88 3.90
CA HIS A 23 10.27 2.87 3.55
C HIS A 23 8.99 2.68 4.35
N GLU A 24 8.23 3.76 4.51
CA GLU A 24 6.88 3.67 5.02
C GLU A 24 5.96 3.29 3.87
N ILE A 25 5.29 2.16 3.98
CA ILE A 25 4.44 1.63 2.91
C ILE A 25 2.98 1.72 3.33
N ALA A 26 2.15 2.20 2.43
CA ALA A 26 0.71 2.12 2.55
C ALA A 26 0.15 1.44 1.30
N VAL A 27 -0.85 0.61 1.48
CA VAL A 27 -1.53 -0.07 0.39
C VAL A 27 -2.98 0.39 0.35
N PHE A 28 -3.42 0.86 -0.80
CA PHE A 28 -4.81 1.24 -1.03
C PHE A 28 -5.49 0.11 -1.79
N GLU A 29 -6.54 -0.47 -1.20
CA GLU A 29 -7.30 -1.55 -1.80
C GLU A 29 -8.76 -1.42 -1.42
N LYS A 30 -9.63 -1.38 -2.43
CA LYS A 30 -11.08 -1.30 -2.20
C LYS A 30 -11.68 -2.65 -1.82
N ASP A 31 -11.07 -3.73 -2.27
CA ASP A 31 -11.55 -5.08 -1.95
C ASP A 31 -10.90 -5.56 -0.66
N LEU A 32 -11.68 -5.53 0.42
CA LEU A 32 -11.20 -5.91 1.75
C LEU A 32 -10.70 -7.36 1.81
N LYS A 33 -11.16 -8.21 0.93
CA LYS A 33 -10.69 -9.60 0.88
C LYS A 33 -9.23 -9.70 0.48
N ARG A 34 -8.74 -8.73 -0.30
CA ARG A 34 -7.35 -8.70 -0.74
C ARG A 34 -6.42 -8.06 0.28
N MET A 35 -6.97 -7.46 1.34
CA MET A 35 -6.18 -6.76 2.36
C MET A 35 -5.67 -7.65 3.49
N ARG A 36 -6.05 -8.92 3.51
CA ARG A 36 -5.88 -9.77 4.71
C ARG A 36 -4.45 -10.20 5.03
N PHE A 37 -3.51 -10.09 4.12
CA PHE A 37 -2.14 -10.53 4.33
C PHE A 37 -1.13 -9.42 4.06
N ILE A 38 -1.26 -8.31 4.78
CA ILE A 38 -0.30 -7.21 4.65
C ILE A 38 0.49 -7.12 5.93
N TYR A 39 1.81 -7.27 5.84
CA TYR A 39 2.73 -7.10 6.95
C TYR A 39 3.53 -5.81 6.76
N ASN A 40 3.79 -5.11 7.86
CA ASN A 40 4.65 -3.94 7.86
C ASN A 40 4.20 -2.82 6.90
N ALA A 41 2.91 -2.74 6.64
CA ALA A 41 2.34 -1.71 5.78
C ALA A 41 1.01 -1.22 6.34
N LEU A 42 0.71 0.04 6.12
CA LEU A 42 -0.59 0.61 6.44
C LEU A 42 -1.61 0.16 5.40
N ARG A 43 -2.85 -0.02 5.83
CA ARG A 43 -3.93 -0.46 4.93
C ARG A 43 -4.93 0.65 4.79
N PHE A 44 -5.11 1.15 3.58
CA PHE A 44 -6.04 2.23 3.29
C PHE A 44 -7.17 1.74 2.41
N SER A 45 -8.37 2.19 2.72
CA SER A 45 -9.56 1.91 1.90
C SER A 45 -10.28 3.19 1.47
N THR A 46 -9.84 4.36 1.94
CA THR A 46 -10.44 5.65 1.60
C THR A 46 -9.38 6.63 1.10
N MET A 47 -9.82 7.57 0.28
CA MET A 47 -8.91 8.60 -0.22
C MET A 47 -8.45 9.56 0.87
N ASP A 48 -9.26 9.77 1.90
CA ASP A 48 -8.86 10.64 3.01
C ASP A 48 -7.63 10.11 3.71
N GLN A 49 -7.54 8.79 3.90
CA GLN A 49 -6.36 8.15 4.46
C GLN A 49 -5.13 8.38 3.58
N VAL A 50 -5.30 8.30 2.27
CA VAL A 50 -4.21 8.55 1.32
C VAL A 50 -3.73 9.99 1.43
N LYS A 51 -4.65 10.94 1.52
CA LYS A 51 -4.28 12.35 1.63
C LYS A 51 -3.50 12.65 2.91
N GLU A 52 -3.90 12.07 4.03
CA GLU A 52 -3.18 12.25 5.29
C GLU A 52 -1.79 11.62 5.24
N PHE A 53 -1.65 10.50 4.58
CA PHE A 53 -0.38 9.83 4.41
C PHE A 53 0.60 10.67 3.57
N ALA A 54 0.10 11.40 2.60
CA ALA A 54 0.89 12.25 1.70
C ALA A 54 2.04 11.48 1.05
N PRO A 55 1.73 10.50 0.18
CA PRO A 55 2.77 9.67 -0.41
C PRO A 55 3.71 10.47 -1.30
N GLU A 56 4.98 10.12 -1.27
CA GLU A 56 5.99 10.70 -2.14
C GLU A 56 6.15 9.92 -3.45
N LEU A 57 5.76 8.65 -3.43
CA LEU A 57 5.78 7.78 -4.61
C LEU A 57 4.52 6.92 -4.62
N VAL A 58 3.95 6.75 -5.80
CA VAL A 58 2.78 5.88 -5.99
C VAL A 58 3.14 4.79 -7.00
N ILE A 59 2.92 3.54 -6.61
CA ILE A 59 3.13 2.38 -7.49
C ILE A 59 1.75 1.79 -7.79
N ASN A 60 1.40 1.77 -9.08
CA ASN A 60 0.12 1.23 -9.53
C ASN A 60 0.26 -0.26 -9.85
N CYS A 61 -0.41 -1.09 -9.04
CA CYS A 61 -0.41 -2.55 -9.18
C CYS A 61 -1.82 -3.09 -9.45
N VAL A 62 -2.67 -2.26 -9.98
CA VAL A 62 -4.04 -2.65 -10.31
C VAL A 62 -4.09 -3.41 -11.64
#